data_532f33635aca48ad7f003b0e11b67436
#
_entry.id   532f33635aca48ad7f003b0e11b67436
#
_cell.length_a   1.000
_cell.length_b   1.000
_cell.length_c   1.000
_cell.angle_alpha   90.00
_cell.angle_beta   90.00
_cell.angle_gamma   90.00
#
_symmetry.space_group_name_H-M   'P 1'
#
loop_
_entity.id
_entity.type
_entity.pdbx_description
1 polymer ?
#
loop_
_entity_poly.entity_id
_entity_poly.type
_entity_poly.pdbx_seq_one_letter_code
_entity_poly.pdbx_strand_id
1 'polypeptide(L)'
;MKKNTIILIGFILLKFLLQYWLVNPNYNLHRDEFLHLDQANHLAWGYLSLPPVSSWIAYIIKLLGNGIFWVRFFPALFGACTIWLVWKTIETLKGNLFALILGATCILFSALIRINFLFQPNSLDVLCWVAFYYIL
;
A
#
# COMPACT_ATOMS: atom_id res chain seq x y z
N MET A 1 24.76 8.12 -3.93
CA MET A 1 23.64 7.18 -4.19
C MET A 1 23.69 6.68 -5.63
N LYS A 2 23.43 5.39 -5.87
CA LYS A 2 23.39 4.86 -7.24
C LYS A 2 22.18 5.48 -7.98
N LYS A 3 22.32 5.80 -9.28
CA LYS A 3 21.27 6.41 -10.11
C LYS A 3 19.91 5.69 -9.97
N ASN A 4 19.91 4.37 -9.97
CA ASN A 4 18.69 3.54 -9.83
C ASN A 4 17.97 3.79 -8.49
N THR A 5 18.70 4.00 -7.39
CA THR A 5 18.12 4.28 -6.08
C THR A 5 17.40 5.63 -6.05
N ILE A 6 17.95 6.64 -6.73
CA ILE A 6 17.31 7.96 -6.83
C ILE A 6 15.98 7.86 -7.57
N ILE A 7 15.96 7.11 -8.69
CA ILE A 7 14.75 6.90 -9.48
C ILE A 7 13.69 6.15 -8.66
N LEU A 8 14.07 5.09 -7.94
CA LEU A 8 13.15 4.35 -7.05
C LEU A 8 12.54 5.28 -6.00
N ILE A 9 13.35 6.09 -5.33
CA ILE A 9 12.85 7.07 -4.35
C ILE A 9 11.87 8.03 -5.02
N GLY A 10 12.16 8.48 -6.26
CA GLY A 10 11.24 9.30 -7.03
C GLY A 10 9.87 8.64 -7.25
N PHE A 11 9.82 7.35 -7.58
CA PHE A 11 8.57 6.60 -7.72
C PHE A 11 7.82 6.47 -6.38
N ILE A 12 8.54 6.21 -5.29
CA ILE A 12 7.94 6.13 -3.94
C ILE A 12 7.34 7.48 -3.52
N LEU A 13 8.08 8.57 -3.72
CA LEU A 13 7.57 9.92 -3.43
C LEU A 13 6.37 10.28 -4.31
N LEU A 14 6.43 9.94 -5.60
CA LEU A 14 5.31 10.15 -6.53
C LEU A 14 4.07 9.35 -6.09
N LYS A 15 4.25 8.11 -5.59
CA LYS A 15 3.14 7.31 -5.04
C LYS A 15 2.44 8.01 -3.89
N PHE A 16 3.21 8.55 -2.92
CA PHE A 16 2.62 9.29 -1.81
C PHE A 16 1.97 10.60 -2.27
N LEU A 17 2.62 11.34 -3.17
CA LEU A 17 2.07 12.58 -3.72
C LEU A 17 0.72 12.33 -4.42
N LEU A 18 0.65 11.31 -5.30
CA LEU A 18 -0.59 10.94 -5.97
C LEU A 18 -1.67 10.50 -4.97
N GLN A 19 -1.30 9.78 -3.92
CA GLN A 19 -2.22 9.33 -2.88
C GLN A 19 -2.97 10.49 -2.25
N TYR A 20 -2.28 11.59 -1.92
CA TYR A 20 -2.90 12.74 -1.25
C TYR A 20 -3.48 13.77 -2.21
N TRP A 21 -2.95 13.87 -3.43
CA TRP A 21 -3.44 14.82 -4.43
C TRP A 21 -4.75 14.36 -5.10
N LEU A 22 -4.87 13.05 -5.35
CA LEU A 22 -6.06 12.48 -6.01
C LEU A 22 -7.21 12.21 -5.03
N VAL A 23 -7.01 12.34 -3.73
CA VAL A 23 -8.09 12.22 -2.74
C VAL A 23 -9.01 13.43 -2.86
N ASN A 24 -10.29 13.18 -3.12
CA ASN A 24 -11.30 14.25 -3.08
C ASN A 24 -11.50 14.69 -1.61
N PRO A 25 -11.25 15.96 -1.27
CA PRO A 25 -11.38 16.46 0.10
C PRO A 25 -12.82 16.39 0.65
N ASN A 26 -13.81 16.30 -0.24
CA ASN A 26 -15.23 16.21 0.14
C ASN A 26 -15.70 14.77 0.37
N TYR A 27 -14.84 13.78 0.13
CA TYR A 27 -15.18 12.38 0.30
C TYR A 27 -14.56 11.83 1.58
N ASN A 28 -15.43 11.58 2.56
CA ASN A 28 -15.07 10.92 3.81
C ASN A 28 -14.63 9.46 3.56
N LEU A 29 -14.46 8.70 4.62
CA LEU A 29 -14.11 7.29 4.55
C LEU A 29 -15.19 6.49 3.81
N HIS A 30 -14.76 5.48 3.06
CA HIS A 30 -15.66 4.52 2.43
C HIS A 30 -16.33 3.63 3.49
N ARG A 31 -17.53 3.12 3.18
CA ARG A 31 -18.28 2.25 4.10
C ARG A 31 -17.43 1.10 4.66
N ASP A 32 -16.64 0.46 3.80
CA ASP A 32 -15.81 -0.69 4.20
C ASP A 32 -14.66 -0.27 5.12
N GLU A 33 -14.15 0.96 4.98
CA GLU A 33 -13.12 1.49 5.88
C GLU A 33 -13.64 1.67 7.30
N PHE A 34 -14.90 2.12 7.44
CA PHE A 34 -15.55 2.18 8.77
C PHE A 34 -15.66 0.79 9.39
N LEU A 35 -16.03 -0.23 8.62
CA LEU A 35 -16.08 -1.60 9.11
C LEU A 35 -14.72 -2.07 9.64
N HIS A 36 -13.64 -1.85 8.88
CA HIS A 36 -12.30 -2.26 9.30
C HIS A 36 -11.80 -1.47 10.51
N LEU A 37 -12.12 -0.18 10.61
CA LEU A 37 -11.78 0.65 11.75
C LEU A 37 -12.58 0.24 13.01
N ASP A 38 -13.84 -0.15 12.85
CA ASP A 38 -14.66 -0.65 13.98
C ASP A 38 -14.13 -1.97 14.53
N GLN A 39 -13.59 -2.86 13.69
CA GLN A 39 -12.94 -4.09 14.12
C GLN A 39 -11.76 -3.85 15.08
N ALA A 40 -11.15 -2.67 15.06
CA ALA A 40 -10.13 -2.29 16.04
C ALA A 40 -10.65 -2.24 17.49
N ASN A 41 -11.96 -2.13 17.70
CA ASN A 41 -12.59 -2.15 19.01
C ASN A 41 -12.81 -3.59 19.55
N HIS A 42 -12.75 -4.57 18.65
CA HIS A 42 -13.06 -5.98 18.92
C HIS A 42 -11.96 -6.89 18.36
N LEU A 43 -10.70 -6.68 18.82
CA LEU A 43 -9.55 -7.45 18.32
C LEU A 43 -9.74 -8.94 18.54
N ALA A 44 -9.59 -9.71 17.47
CA ALA A 44 -9.67 -11.17 17.48
C ALA A 44 -8.58 -11.75 16.55
N TRP A 45 -8.34 -13.06 16.67
CA TRP A 45 -7.41 -13.79 15.81
C TRP A 45 -7.96 -14.10 14.40
N GLY A 46 -9.19 -13.71 14.14
CA GLY A 46 -9.87 -13.82 12.86
C GLY A 46 -11.30 -13.32 12.93
N TYR A 47 -11.85 -12.99 11.79
CA TYR A 47 -13.25 -12.57 11.62
C TYR A 47 -13.87 -13.44 10.53
N LEU A 48 -15.20 -13.51 10.49
CA LEU A 48 -15.91 -14.39 9.57
C LEU A 48 -15.47 -14.22 8.09
N SER A 49 -15.10 -13.03 7.70
CA SER A 49 -14.78 -12.69 6.30
C SER A 49 -13.40 -12.04 6.10
N LEU A 50 -12.62 -11.82 7.16
CA LEU A 50 -11.42 -10.98 7.08
C LEU A 50 -10.27 -11.51 7.95
N PRO A 51 -9.02 -11.41 7.45
CA PRO A 51 -7.85 -11.75 8.24
C PRO A 51 -7.61 -10.74 9.37
N PRO A 52 -6.99 -11.14 10.48
CA PRO A 52 -6.85 -10.31 11.67
C PRO A 52 -5.88 -9.13 11.49
N VAL A 53 -4.96 -9.20 10.54
CA VAL A 53 -3.89 -8.20 10.38
C VAL A 53 -4.46 -6.82 10.06
N SER A 54 -5.54 -6.74 9.29
CA SER A 54 -6.19 -5.46 8.97
C SER A 54 -6.74 -4.77 10.21
N SER A 55 -7.35 -5.52 11.15
CA SER A 55 -7.85 -4.97 12.40
C SER A 55 -6.74 -4.57 13.37
N TRP A 56 -5.59 -5.26 13.35
CA TRP A 56 -4.42 -4.84 14.12
C TRP A 56 -3.83 -3.52 13.60
N ILE A 57 -3.78 -3.35 12.28
CA ILE A 57 -3.37 -2.08 11.67
C ILE A 57 -4.39 -0.99 11.99
N ALA A 58 -5.69 -1.28 11.93
CA ALA A 58 -6.75 -0.37 12.35
C ALA A 58 -6.60 0.05 13.82
N TYR A 59 -6.17 -0.85 14.69
CA TYR A 59 -5.87 -0.54 16.08
C TYR A 59 -4.69 0.44 16.20
N ILE A 60 -3.63 0.26 15.40
CA ILE A 60 -2.51 1.21 15.35
C ILE A 60 -3.01 2.59 14.86
N ILE A 61 -3.85 2.63 13.83
CA ILE A 61 -4.47 3.87 13.34
C ILE A 61 -5.26 4.56 14.45
N LYS A 62 -6.01 3.80 15.24
CA LYS A 62 -6.77 4.31 16.39
C LYS A 62 -5.84 4.93 17.44
N LEU A 63 -4.72 4.28 17.77
CA LEU A 63 -3.71 4.81 18.69
C LEU A 63 -3.07 6.11 18.18
N LEU A 64 -2.98 6.28 16.86
CA LEU A 64 -2.46 7.49 16.21
C LEU A 64 -3.51 8.61 16.08
N GLY A 65 -4.68 8.45 16.70
CA GLY A 65 -5.74 9.46 16.74
C GLY A 65 -6.84 9.29 15.70
N ASN A 66 -6.88 8.18 14.97
CA ASN A 66 -7.93 7.82 14.01
C ASN A 66 -8.22 8.88 12.92
N GLY A 67 -7.22 9.71 12.60
CA GLY A 67 -7.34 10.73 11.57
C GLY A 67 -7.32 10.14 10.16
N ILE A 68 -8.05 10.77 9.22
CA ILE A 68 -8.11 10.38 7.79
C ILE A 68 -6.69 10.23 7.19
N PHE A 69 -5.75 11.06 7.62
CA PHE A 69 -4.35 10.96 7.21
C PHE A 69 -3.78 9.56 7.47
N TRP A 70 -3.93 9.03 8.68
CA TRP A 70 -3.39 7.72 9.06
C TRP A 70 -4.13 6.58 8.36
N VAL A 71 -5.45 6.70 8.20
CA VAL A 71 -6.25 5.72 7.44
C VAL A 71 -5.73 5.59 6.00
N ARG A 72 -5.37 6.71 5.36
CA ARG A 72 -4.85 6.74 3.98
C ARG A 72 -3.36 6.41 3.89
N PHE A 73 -2.61 6.63 4.95
CA PHE A 73 -1.16 6.40 4.98
C PHE A 73 -0.79 4.93 4.83
N PHE A 74 -1.46 4.02 5.55
CA PHE A 74 -1.10 2.60 5.52
C PHE A 74 -1.30 1.95 4.15
N PRO A 75 -2.43 2.12 3.45
CA PRO A 75 -2.56 1.63 2.07
C PRO A 75 -1.52 2.23 1.12
N ALA A 76 -1.20 3.52 1.26
CA ALA A 76 -0.15 4.16 0.48
C ALA A 76 1.23 3.54 0.74
N LEU A 77 1.53 3.25 2.01
CA LEU A 77 2.76 2.58 2.43
C LEU A 77 2.86 1.18 1.82
N PHE A 78 1.77 0.38 1.85
CA PHE A 78 1.75 -0.93 1.22
C PHE A 78 2.00 -0.85 -0.28
N GLY A 79 1.38 0.11 -0.97
CA GLY A 79 1.66 0.36 -2.38
C GLY A 79 3.10 0.78 -2.67
N ALA A 80 3.70 1.60 -1.81
CA ALA A 80 5.11 1.99 -1.90
C ALA A 80 6.05 0.79 -1.68
N CYS A 81 5.75 -0.07 -0.69
CA CYS A 81 6.48 -1.31 -0.45
C CYS A 81 6.35 -2.28 -1.64
N THR A 82 5.16 -2.36 -2.26
CA THR A 82 4.95 -3.17 -3.48
C THR A 82 5.84 -2.68 -4.63
N ILE A 83 5.91 -1.36 -4.87
CA ILE A 83 6.81 -0.78 -5.89
C ILE A 83 8.27 -1.13 -5.57
N TRP A 84 8.68 -1.00 -4.31
CA TRP A 84 10.03 -1.33 -3.86
C TRP A 84 10.36 -2.81 -4.09
N LEU A 85 9.46 -3.73 -3.74
CA LEU A 85 9.66 -5.18 -3.93
C LEU A 85 9.73 -5.55 -5.42
N VAL A 86 8.82 -5.02 -6.26
CA VAL A 86 8.86 -5.25 -7.71
C VAL A 86 10.17 -4.73 -8.29
N TRP A 87 10.63 -3.57 -7.86
CA TRP A 87 11.94 -3.05 -8.25
C TRP A 87 13.07 -4.01 -7.88
N LYS A 88 13.06 -4.52 -6.64
CA LYS A 88 14.07 -5.47 -6.16
C LYS A 88 14.02 -6.80 -6.92
N THR A 89 12.84 -7.31 -7.22
CA THR A 89 12.67 -8.51 -8.06
C THR A 89 13.34 -8.33 -9.42
N ILE A 90 13.08 -7.20 -10.08
CA ILE A 90 13.67 -6.90 -11.41
C ILE A 90 15.19 -6.74 -11.31
N GLU A 91 15.72 -6.12 -10.24
CA GLU A 91 17.16 -6.03 -9.99
C GLU A 91 17.78 -7.44 -9.83
N THR A 92 17.13 -8.31 -9.06
CA THR A 92 17.60 -9.69 -8.82
C THR A 92 17.62 -10.50 -10.12
N LEU A 93 16.62 -10.30 -10.98
CA LEU A 93 16.54 -10.89 -12.32
C LEU A 93 17.49 -10.22 -13.34
N LYS A 94 18.38 -9.31 -12.89
CA LYS A 94 19.34 -8.58 -13.72
C LYS A 94 18.67 -7.74 -14.82
N GLY A 95 17.43 -7.25 -14.56
CA GLY A 95 16.73 -6.35 -15.47
C GLY A 95 17.47 -5.02 -15.64
N ASN A 96 17.40 -4.46 -16.85
CA ASN A 96 18.00 -3.17 -17.15
C ASN A 96 17.15 -2.00 -16.61
N LEU A 97 17.66 -0.77 -16.73
CA LEU A 97 16.96 0.42 -16.24
C LEU A 97 15.55 0.59 -16.85
N PHE A 98 15.38 0.23 -18.12
CA PHE A 98 14.07 0.27 -18.77
C PHE A 98 13.06 -0.66 -18.08
N ALA A 99 13.47 -1.90 -17.77
CA ALA A 99 12.61 -2.86 -17.09
C ALA A 99 12.24 -2.38 -15.66
N LEU A 100 13.18 -1.76 -14.95
CA LEU A 100 12.95 -1.17 -13.61
C LEU A 100 11.89 -0.06 -13.66
N ILE A 101 12.05 0.89 -14.60
CA ILE A 101 11.10 1.99 -14.78
C ILE A 101 9.74 1.46 -15.22
N LEU A 102 9.71 0.54 -16.19
CA LEU A 102 8.47 -0.06 -16.68
C LEU A 102 7.71 -0.78 -15.58
N GLY A 103 8.38 -1.62 -14.77
CA GLY A 103 7.75 -2.34 -13.67
C GLY A 103 7.18 -1.39 -12.61
N ALA A 104 7.93 -0.37 -12.19
CA ALA A 104 7.44 0.63 -11.25
C ALA A 104 6.25 1.43 -11.82
N THR A 105 6.29 1.79 -13.10
CA THR A 105 5.22 2.49 -13.80
C THR A 105 3.96 1.64 -13.89
N CYS A 106 4.08 0.35 -14.21
CA CYS A 106 2.96 -0.58 -14.26
C CYS A 106 2.25 -0.69 -12.90
N ILE A 107 3.00 -0.77 -11.81
CA ILE A 107 2.38 -0.80 -10.47
C ILE A 107 1.73 0.54 -10.14
N LEU A 108 2.42 1.65 -10.39
CA LEU A 108 1.95 2.97 -10.00
C LEU A 108 0.69 3.42 -10.76
N PHE A 109 0.60 3.12 -12.06
CA PHE A 109 -0.49 3.59 -12.95
C PHE A 109 -1.48 2.49 -13.35
N SER A 110 -1.47 1.34 -12.67
CA SER A 110 -2.48 0.30 -12.85
C SER A 110 -3.68 0.51 -11.92
N ALA A 111 -4.66 -0.40 -11.98
CA ALA A 111 -5.78 -0.45 -11.04
C ALA A 111 -5.33 -0.54 -9.56
N LEU A 112 -4.09 -0.97 -9.31
CA LEU A 112 -3.51 -1.03 -7.95
C LEU A 112 -3.42 0.34 -7.29
N ILE A 113 -3.34 1.43 -8.04
CA ILE A 113 -3.40 2.77 -7.45
C ILE A 113 -4.71 2.96 -6.68
N ARG A 114 -5.84 2.52 -7.24
CA ARG A 114 -7.17 2.63 -6.59
C ARG A 114 -7.28 1.71 -5.36
N ILE A 115 -6.79 0.49 -5.45
CA ILE A 115 -6.76 -0.45 -4.32
C ILE A 115 -5.99 0.15 -3.14
N ASN A 116 -4.91 0.85 -3.41
CA ASN A 116 -4.08 1.50 -2.41
C ASN A 116 -4.64 2.84 -1.89
N PHE A 117 -5.81 3.31 -2.36
CA PHE A 117 -6.47 4.50 -1.80
C PHE A 117 -7.31 4.18 -0.58
N LEU A 118 -7.87 2.99 -0.51
CA LEU A 118 -8.81 2.60 0.53
C LEU A 118 -8.10 1.74 1.58
N PHE A 119 -8.43 1.97 2.85
CA PHE A 119 -8.00 1.11 3.93
C PHE A 119 -8.85 -0.18 3.92
N GLN A 120 -8.36 -1.14 3.16
CA GLN A 120 -8.96 -2.47 2.97
C GLN A 120 -7.84 -3.54 2.96
N PRO A 121 -8.16 -4.81 3.21
CA PRO A 121 -7.18 -5.91 3.18
C PRO A 121 -6.44 -6.05 1.85
N ASN A 122 -7.07 -5.64 0.75
CA ASN A 122 -6.58 -5.87 -0.62
C ASN A 122 -5.18 -5.31 -0.89
N SER A 123 -4.85 -4.12 -0.37
CA SER A 123 -3.53 -3.52 -0.57
C SER A 123 -2.43 -4.30 0.16
N LEU A 124 -2.74 -4.81 1.34
CA LEU A 124 -1.84 -5.67 2.11
C LEU A 124 -1.69 -7.04 1.46
N ASP A 125 -2.79 -7.62 0.96
CA ASP A 125 -2.80 -8.90 0.26
C ASP A 125 -1.89 -8.87 -0.97
N VAL A 126 -2.01 -7.85 -1.82
CA VAL A 126 -1.11 -7.65 -2.98
C VAL A 126 0.35 -7.56 -2.53
N LEU A 127 0.64 -6.80 -1.46
CA LEU A 127 2.01 -6.70 -0.93
C LEU A 127 2.53 -8.08 -0.48
N CYS A 128 1.71 -8.86 0.24
CA CYS A 128 2.08 -10.20 0.71
C CYS A 128 2.38 -11.15 -0.46
N TRP A 129 1.55 -11.15 -1.50
CA TRP A 129 1.79 -11.97 -2.68
C TRP A 129 3.07 -11.56 -3.41
N VAL A 130 3.30 -10.27 -3.61
CA VAL A 130 4.54 -9.78 -4.23
C VAL A 130 5.76 -10.14 -3.39
N ALA A 131 5.68 -10.03 -2.05
CA ALA A 131 6.75 -10.43 -1.16
C ALA A 131 7.03 -11.94 -1.24
N PHE A 132 5.98 -12.76 -1.30
CA PHE A 132 6.10 -14.20 -1.46
C PHE A 132 6.84 -14.57 -2.75
N TYR A 133 6.45 -13.98 -3.89
CA TYR A 133 7.14 -14.21 -5.16
C TYR A 133 8.58 -13.66 -5.20
N TYR A 134 8.89 -12.66 -4.41
CA TYR A 134 10.26 -12.15 -4.31
C TYR A 134 11.18 -13.11 -3.54
N ILE A 135 10.64 -13.87 -2.58
CA ILE A 135 11.41 -14.80 -1.74
C ILE A 135 11.62 -16.14 -2.44
N LEU A 136 10.70 -16.58 -3.32
CA LEU A 136 10.83 -17.80 -4.12
C LEU A 136 11.96 -17.69 -5.17
#